data_049dceb8faa7dea001fcb42e8105fe8a
#
_entry.id   049dceb8faa7dea001fcb42e8105fe8a
#
_cell.length_a   1.000
_cell.length_b   1.000
_cell.length_c   1.000
_cell.angle_alpha   90.00
_cell.angle_beta   90.00
_cell.angle_gamma   90.00
#
_symmetry.space_group_name_H-M   'P 1'
#
loop_
_entity.id
_entity.type
_entity.pdbx_description
1 polymer ?
#
loop_
_entity_poly.entity_id
_entity_poly.type
_entity_poly.pdbx_seq_one_letter_code
_entity_poly.pdbx_strand_id
1 'polypeptide(L)' 'MGDFPSMKWPKFRRVLTRKPLEYHLDHQSGSHGKYVSDAGYPELRLAFHDGDELPGGLIKRILTKSVGLSEKQARDLL' A
#
# COMPACT_ATOMS: atom_id res chain seq x y z
N MET A 1 -9.78 19.04 -2.87
CA MET A 1 -8.87 18.66 -2.88
C MET A 1 -8.48 17.34 -2.68
N GLY A 2 -8.57 16.42 -2.49
CA GLY A 2 -8.05 15.14 -2.65
C GLY A 2 -7.01 14.71 -1.65
N ASP A 3 -7.16 15.19 -0.46
CA ASP A 3 -6.24 14.74 0.57
C ASP A 3 -6.51 13.29 0.89
N PHE A 4 -5.45 12.51 1.03
CA PHE A 4 -5.57 11.11 1.37
C PHE A 4 -5.58 10.96 2.88
N PRO A 5 -6.38 10.05 3.43
CA PRO A 5 -6.42 9.85 4.88
C PRO A 5 -5.16 9.16 5.37
N SER A 6 -4.74 9.50 6.57
CA SER A 6 -3.70 8.72 7.23
C SER A 6 -4.33 7.47 7.84
N MET A 7 -3.55 6.41 7.98
CA MET A 7 -4.06 5.19 8.61
C MET A 7 -2.91 4.36 9.13
N LYS A 8 -3.19 3.48 10.06
CA LYS A 8 -2.18 2.58 10.58
C LYS A 8 -1.85 1.49 9.58
N TRP A 9 -0.64 0.96 9.69
CA TRP A 9 -0.15 -0.02 8.74
C TRP A 9 -1.07 -1.22 8.55
N PRO A 10 -1.64 -1.84 9.60
CA PRO A 10 -2.53 -2.99 9.36
C PRO A 10 -3.73 -2.65 8.47
N LYS A 11 -4.27 -1.44 8.61
CA LYS A 11 -5.40 -1.03 7.78
C LYS A 11 -4.96 -0.82 6.33
N PHE A 12 -3.80 -0.18 6.12
CA PHE A 12 -3.29 0.03 4.77
C PHE A 12 -2.91 -1.31 4.13
N ARG A 13 -2.35 -2.23 4.92
CA ARG A 13 -2.04 -3.56 4.41
C ARG A 13 -3.28 -4.26 3.87
N ARG A 14 -4.43 -4.10 4.53
CA ARG A 14 -5.67 -4.68 4.02
C ARG A 14 -6.07 -4.08 2.68
N VAL A 15 -5.84 -2.78 2.49
CA VAL A 15 -6.09 -2.14 1.19
C VAL A 15 -5.24 -2.81 0.11
N LEU A 16 -3.98 -3.09 0.42
CA LEU A 16 -3.07 -3.68 -0.55
C LEU A 16 -3.43 -5.14 -0.86
N THR A 17 -3.91 -5.89 0.14
CA THR A 17 -4.13 -7.33 -0.05
C THR A 17 -5.45 -7.66 -0.69
N ARG A 18 -6.43 -6.78 -0.66
CA ARG A 18 -7.73 -7.06 -1.27
C ARG A 18 -7.75 -6.66 -2.74
N LYS A 19 -8.78 -7.05 -3.45
CA LYS A 19 -8.95 -6.66 -4.83
C LYS A 19 -9.12 -5.16 -4.92
N PRO A 20 -8.67 -4.53 -5.99
CA PRO A 20 -8.06 -5.13 -7.18
C PRO A 20 -6.55 -5.33 -7.10
N LEU A 21 -5.91 -4.92 -6.02
CA LEU A 21 -4.45 -4.94 -5.94
C LEU A 21 -3.88 -6.33 -5.68
N GLU A 22 -4.49 -7.08 -4.79
CA GLU A 22 -4.16 -8.48 -4.53
C GLU A 22 -2.69 -8.72 -4.19
N TYR A 23 -2.11 -7.84 -3.37
CA TYR A 23 -0.75 -8.04 -2.89
C TYR A 23 -0.71 -9.08 -1.78
N HIS A 24 0.38 -9.81 -1.72
CA HIS A 24 0.66 -10.70 -0.60
C HIS A 24 2.13 -10.60 -0.24
N LEU A 25 2.45 -10.95 1.00
CA LEU A 25 3.84 -10.94 1.47
C LEU A 25 4.55 -12.14 0.87
N ASP A 26 5.58 -11.86 0.06
CA ASP A 26 6.35 -12.92 -0.58
C ASP A 26 7.58 -13.28 0.23
N HIS A 27 8.24 -12.28 0.84
CA HIS A 27 9.45 -12.51 1.60
C HIS A 27 9.59 -11.42 2.65
N GLN A 28 10.09 -11.79 3.82
CA GLN A 28 10.32 -10.83 4.89
C GLN A 28 11.68 -11.06 5.52
N SER A 29 12.42 -9.97 5.73
CA SER A 29 13.70 -9.99 6.41
C SER A 29 13.67 -8.88 7.46
N GLY A 30 13.55 -9.26 8.73
CA GLY A 30 13.34 -8.28 9.79
C GLY A 30 12.04 -7.52 9.58
N SER A 31 12.12 -6.19 9.54
CA SER A 31 10.94 -5.37 9.30
C SER A 31 10.70 -5.10 7.81
N HIS A 32 11.61 -5.55 6.93
CA HIS A 32 11.48 -5.31 5.50
C HIS A 32 10.67 -6.41 4.85
N GLY A 33 9.58 -6.05 4.19
CA GLY A 33 8.72 -7.00 3.50
C GLY A 33 8.69 -6.74 2.01
N LYS A 34 8.75 -7.83 1.23
CA LYS A 34 8.59 -7.77 -0.20
C LYS A 34 7.17 -8.25 -0.52
N TYR A 35 6.38 -7.38 -1.11
CA TYR A 35 5.00 -7.67 -1.45
C TYR A 35 4.83 -7.78 -2.96
N VAL A 36 4.15 -8.83 -3.38
CA VAL A 36 3.95 -9.15 -4.80
C VAL A 36 2.45 -9.20 -5.06
N SER A 37 2.05 -8.64 -6.19
CA SER A 37 0.63 -8.59 -6.58
C SER A 37 0.28 -9.74 -7.50
N ASP A 38 -0.77 -10.48 -7.16
CA ASP A 38 -1.30 -11.51 -8.05
C ASP A 38 -2.04 -10.90 -9.24
N ALA A 39 -2.35 -9.61 -9.17
CA ALA A 39 -3.02 -8.90 -10.25
C ALA A 39 -2.04 -8.25 -11.23
N GLY A 40 -0.74 -8.41 -11.02
CA GLY A 40 0.26 -7.91 -11.96
C GLY A 40 0.79 -6.52 -11.68
N TYR A 41 0.44 -5.92 -10.56
CA TYR A 41 1.00 -4.62 -10.18
C TYR A 41 2.46 -4.77 -9.75
N PRO A 42 3.25 -3.68 -9.80
CA PRO A 42 4.66 -3.75 -9.45
C PRO A 42 4.91 -4.20 -8.01
N GLU A 43 6.03 -4.85 -7.81
CA GLU A 43 6.48 -5.28 -6.48
C GLU A 43 6.67 -4.09 -5.55
N LEU A 44 6.29 -4.26 -4.29
CA LEU A 44 6.49 -3.23 -3.27
C LEU A 44 7.46 -3.74 -2.21
N ARG A 45 8.32 -2.84 -1.71
CA ARG A 45 9.20 -3.13 -0.59
C ARG A 45 8.88 -2.14 0.51
N LEU A 46 8.30 -2.65 1.58
CA LEU A 46 7.79 -1.82 2.66
C LEU A 46 8.37 -2.30 3.99
N ALA A 47 8.61 -1.35 4.89
CA ALA A 47 9.22 -1.66 6.19
C ALA A 47 8.42 -0.97 7.29
N PHE A 48 7.17 -1.39 7.46
CA PHE A 48 6.30 -0.80 8.46
C PHE A 48 5.97 -1.81 9.56
N HIS A 49 5.73 -1.29 10.76
CA HIS A 49 5.31 -2.07 11.91
C HIS A 49 3.83 -1.81 12.19
N ASP A 50 3.19 -2.74 12.90
CA ASP A 50 1.75 -2.65 13.16
C ASP A 50 1.35 -1.36 13.87
N GLY A 51 2.23 -0.80 14.68
CA GLY A 51 1.93 0.44 15.38
C GLY A 51 2.17 1.70 14.57
N ASP A 52 2.76 1.57 13.38
CA ASP A 52 3.10 2.75 12.59
C ASP A 52 1.85 3.37 11.98
N GLU A 53 1.79 4.68 12.02
CA GLU A 53 0.74 5.41 11.32
C GLU A 53 1.34 6.02 10.07
N LEU A 54 0.73 5.73 8.91
CA LEU A 54 1.22 6.23 7.64
C LEU A 54 0.49 7.52 7.31
N PRO A 55 1.23 8.61 7.09
CA PRO A 55 0.59 9.87 6.67
C PRO A 55 -0.09 9.72 5.32
N GLY A 56 -1.15 10.51 5.10
CA GLY A 56 -1.89 10.47 3.84
C GLY A 56 -1.02 10.71 2.62
N GLY A 57 -0.03 11.60 2.73
CA GLY A 57 0.88 11.86 1.62
C GLY A 57 1.74 10.66 1.26
N LEU A 58 2.13 9.86 2.26
CA LEU A 58 2.87 8.64 2.00
C LEU A 58 1.99 7.58 1.34
N ILE A 59 0.76 7.45 1.82
CA ILE A 59 -0.20 6.53 1.22
C ILE A 59 -0.45 6.88 -0.24
N LYS A 60 -0.65 8.16 -0.51
CA LYS A 60 -0.83 8.63 -1.89
C LYS A 60 0.38 8.27 -2.74
N ARG A 61 1.58 8.52 -2.23
CA ARG A 61 2.80 8.23 -2.98
C ARG A 61 2.93 6.75 -3.28
N ILE A 62 2.67 5.89 -2.31
CA ILE A 62 2.79 4.46 -2.53
C ILE A 62 1.79 4.02 -3.60
N LEU A 63 0.53 4.45 -3.49
CA LEU A 63 -0.49 4.01 -4.43
C LEU A 63 -0.30 4.58 -5.83
N THR A 64 0.16 5.82 -5.95
CA THR A 64 0.28 6.45 -7.27
C THR A 64 1.65 6.26 -7.91
N LYS A 65 2.72 6.22 -7.12
CA LYS A 65 4.07 6.10 -7.68
C LYS A 65 4.57 4.66 -7.69
N SER A 66 4.40 3.96 -6.58
CA SER A 66 4.94 2.59 -6.49
C SER A 66 4.01 1.58 -7.13
N VAL A 67 2.71 1.69 -6.90
CA VAL A 67 1.72 0.80 -7.52
C VAL A 67 1.37 1.27 -8.93
N GLY A 68 1.34 2.57 -9.15
CA GLY A 68 1.08 3.10 -10.49
C GLY A 68 -0.37 3.47 -10.76
N LEU A 69 -1.17 3.67 -9.73
CA LEU A 69 -2.57 4.04 -9.90
C LEU A 69 -2.71 5.53 -10.17
N SER A 70 -3.82 5.92 -10.82
CA SER A 70 -4.19 7.33 -10.86
C SER A 70 -4.70 7.75 -9.48
N GLU A 71 -4.76 9.06 -9.23
CA GLU A 71 -5.29 9.53 -7.94
C GLU A 71 -6.72 9.06 -7.73
N LYS A 72 -7.53 9.06 -8.78
CA LYS A 72 -8.91 8.60 -8.67
C LYS A 72 -8.97 7.14 -8.29
N GLN A 73 -8.18 6.31 -8.96
CA GLN A 73 -8.14 4.89 -8.64
C GLN A 73 -7.67 4.66 -7.21
N ALA A 74 -6.66 5.39 -6.77
CA ALA A 74 -6.13 5.26 -5.41
C ALA A 74 -7.17 5.66 -4.39
N ARG A 75 -7.89 6.78 -4.61
CA ARG A 75 -8.93 7.20 -3.67
C ARG A 75 -10.07 6.21 -3.61
N ASP A 76 -10.42 5.60 -4.73
CA ASP A 76 -11.53 4.64 -4.77
C ASP A 76 -11.24 3.40 -3.93
N LEU A 77 -9.98 3.12 -3.60
CA LEU A 77 -9.63 1.99 -2.75
C LEU A 77 -9.76 2.32 -1.25
N LEU A 78 -9.81 3.57 -0.92
CA LEU A 78 -9.84 4.02 0.48
C LEU A 78 -11.25 4.46 0.92
#